data_794b9e6785a95d423d1aab3ea834b0e4
#
_entry.id   794b9e6785a95d423d1aab3ea834b0e4
#
_cell.length_a   1.000
_cell.length_b   1.000
_cell.length_c   1.000
_cell.angle_alpha   90.00
_cell.angle_beta   90.00
_cell.angle_gamma   90.00
#
_symmetry.space_group_name_H-M   'P 1'
#
loop_
_entity.id
_entity.type
_entity.pdbx_description
1 polymer ?
#
loop_
_entity_poly.entity_id
_entity_poly.type
_entity_poly.pdbx_seq_one_letter_code
_entity_poly.pdbx_strand_id
1 'polypeptide(L)'
;MNRMTLRFVVAFVFCVFLLPAKGAFTSMQVFGDGLSTITNNVSPGTNYYGNRYCNGRVWVEVLAERQSLTLPTNHNFSFFGHYSSNLVINASNYVAQTDVGTTLFVVWVNNADIVFDITFFTPYTSNNIATWTNANNRSISNHVKIVETLYAKGARTIVMPPAVDITKAPGYVIGTANEDFIRQQIISFNVAFTNRLKQLEASSPGLKIITPDFFPFVDDLIANPTNYTLTNSTTYALLALVNKTLNGPGTNFVFWDNLNPSARVHEIFADMTQAMLAPPFVSAFSRVDGTNQLTIANGPIGLDGFVEGSTNFASWSSAQSFETTNSSQTISIPIDGPIWFYRLRFPFEWSWP
;
A
#
# COMPACT_ATOMS: atom_id res chain seq x y z
N MET A 1 67.90 -18.24 3.81
CA MET A 1 66.70 -18.51 3.04
C MET A 1 65.54 -17.76 3.66
N ASN A 2 65.27 -16.53 3.13
CA ASN A 2 64.20 -15.68 3.64
C ASN A 2 62.90 -16.06 2.91
N ARG A 3 61.91 -16.53 3.63
CA ARG A 3 60.55 -16.71 3.08
C ARG A 3 59.80 -15.37 3.10
N MET A 4 59.63 -14.79 1.92
CA MET A 4 58.81 -13.62 1.69
C MET A 4 57.34 -14.06 1.70
N THR A 5 56.59 -13.64 2.73
CA THR A 5 55.13 -13.88 2.82
C THR A 5 54.44 -12.78 2.02
N LEU A 6 53.86 -13.16 0.87
CA LEU A 6 53.05 -12.27 0.03
C LEU A 6 51.69 -12.07 0.69
N ARG A 7 51.43 -10.89 1.26
CA ARG A 7 50.10 -10.50 1.76
C ARG A 7 49.29 -9.96 0.63
N PHE A 8 48.29 -10.72 0.19
CA PHE A 8 47.24 -10.18 -0.73
C PHE A 8 46.34 -9.25 0.06
N VAL A 9 46.38 -7.95 -0.23
CA VAL A 9 45.39 -6.98 0.18
C VAL A 9 44.28 -7.02 -0.85
N VAL A 10 43.14 -7.64 -0.52
CA VAL A 10 41.92 -7.59 -1.33
C VAL A 10 41.24 -6.30 -0.98
N ALA A 11 41.39 -5.28 -1.81
CA ALA A 11 40.63 -4.04 -1.72
C ALA A 11 39.20 -4.30 -2.22
N PHE A 12 38.22 -4.33 -1.31
CA PHE A 12 36.82 -4.34 -1.65
C PHE A 12 36.42 -2.93 -2.12
N VAL A 13 36.20 -2.74 -3.40
CA VAL A 13 35.58 -1.53 -3.94
C VAL A 13 34.08 -1.62 -3.66
N PHE A 14 33.64 -0.92 -2.63
CA PHE A 14 32.21 -0.72 -2.35
C PHE A 14 31.69 0.35 -3.33
N CYS A 15 31.04 -0.05 -4.42
CA CYS A 15 30.24 0.86 -5.20
C CYS A 15 28.99 1.24 -4.39
N VAL A 16 29.08 2.26 -3.57
CA VAL A 16 27.91 2.91 -2.99
C VAL A 16 27.21 3.66 -4.12
N PHE A 17 26.20 3.06 -4.69
CA PHE A 17 25.23 3.82 -5.47
C PHE A 17 24.52 4.76 -4.51
N LEU A 18 24.95 6.00 -4.45
CA LEU A 18 24.20 7.08 -3.81
C LEU A 18 22.92 7.27 -4.63
N LEU A 19 21.90 6.47 -4.31
CA LEU A 19 20.55 6.82 -4.73
C LEU A 19 20.26 8.18 -4.08
N PRO A 20 19.85 9.20 -4.87
CA PRO A 20 19.50 10.48 -4.28
C PRO A 20 18.44 10.21 -3.21
N ALA A 21 18.69 10.67 -1.99
CA ALA A 21 17.68 10.64 -0.94
C ALA A 21 16.44 11.33 -1.50
N LYS A 22 15.37 10.59 -1.71
CA LYS A 22 14.10 11.17 -2.15
C LYS A 22 13.71 12.16 -1.06
N GLY A 23 13.56 13.44 -1.39
CA GLY A 23 13.13 14.46 -0.43
C GLY A 23 11.84 14.00 0.22
N ALA A 24 11.73 14.17 1.54
CA ALA A 24 10.50 13.86 2.26
C ALA A 24 9.32 14.61 1.65
N PHE A 25 8.16 13.99 1.57
CA PHE A 25 6.94 14.70 1.19
C PHE A 25 6.61 15.75 2.25
N THR A 26 6.06 16.88 1.81
CA THR A 26 5.69 18.01 2.68
C THR A 26 4.22 17.97 3.10
N SER A 27 3.39 17.34 2.29
CA SER A 27 1.94 17.21 2.52
C SER A 27 1.38 15.99 1.77
N MET A 28 0.14 15.64 2.06
CA MET A 28 -0.60 14.60 1.35
C MET A 28 -1.99 15.10 0.97
N GLN A 29 -2.43 14.77 -0.25
CA GLN A 29 -3.77 15.06 -0.76
C GLN A 29 -4.43 13.75 -1.22
N VAL A 30 -5.65 13.50 -0.78
CA VAL A 30 -6.35 12.24 -1.01
C VAL A 30 -7.63 12.45 -1.79
N PHE A 31 -7.80 11.72 -2.87
CA PHE A 31 -8.98 11.66 -3.73
C PHE A 31 -9.46 10.20 -3.77
N GLY A 32 -10.64 9.92 -3.26
CA GLY A 32 -11.07 8.52 -3.15
C GLY A 32 -12.56 8.34 -2.84
N ASP A 33 -12.87 7.10 -2.53
CA ASP A 33 -14.18 6.64 -2.08
C ASP A 33 -14.23 6.36 -0.57
N GLY A 34 -15.15 5.50 -0.13
CA GLY A 34 -15.33 5.10 1.26
C GLY A 34 -14.09 4.47 1.91
N LEU A 35 -13.21 3.81 1.14
CA LEU A 35 -11.99 3.19 1.66
C LEU A 35 -10.95 4.22 2.14
N SER A 36 -11.04 5.46 1.69
CA SER A 36 -10.09 6.53 2.02
C SER A 36 -10.72 7.67 2.79
N THR A 37 -12.00 7.55 3.16
CA THR A 37 -12.76 8.60 3.85
C THR A 37 -12.41 8.71 5.32
N ILE A 38 -12.23 9.93 5.81
CA ILE A 38 -11.93 10.18 7.23
C ILE A 38 -13.01 10.98 7.97
N THR A 39 -13.55 12.06 7.39
CA THR A 39 -14.44 12.97 8.13
C THR A 39 -15.58 13.58 7.34
N ASN A 40 -15.48 13.66 6.01
CA ASN A 40 -16.44 14.40 5.17
C ASN A 40 -17.69 13.59 4.79
N ASN A 41 -17.85 12.41 5.38
CA ASN A 41 -19.00 11.55 5.11
C ASN A 41 -20.12 11.75 6.12
N VAL A 42 -21.31 11.36 5.69
CA VAL A 42 -22.39 10.99 6.60
C VAL A 42 -21.88 9.84 7.47
N SER A 43 -22.06 9.94 8.79
CA SER A 43 -21.66 8.88 9.71
C SER A 43 -22.30 7.55 9.29
N PRO A 44 -21.53 6.48 9.08
CA PRO A 44 -22.09 5.15 8.79
C PRO A 44 -22.76 4.50 10.00
N GLY A 45 -22.70 5.13 11.18
CA GLY A 45 -23.34 4.68 12.41
C GLY A 45 -22.35 4.48 13.57
N THR A 46 -22.91 4.18 14.75
CA THR A 46 -22.16 4.07 16.01
C THR A 46 -21.18 2.89 16.07
N ASN A 47 -21.33 1.93 15.17
CA ASN A 47 -20.44 0.77 15.06
C ASN A 47 -19.23 1.01 14.16
N TYR A 48 -18.95 2.26 13.78
CA TYR A 48 -17.82 2.65 12.95
C TYR A 48 -16.97 3.70 13.65
N TYR A 49 -15.70 3.77 13.30
CA TYR A 49 -14.79 4.73 13.92
C TYR A 49 -14.96 6.12 13.30
N GLY A 50 -15.76 6.94 13.93
CA GLY A 50 -16.15 8.24 13.40
C GLY A 50 -16.90 8.10 12.07
N ASN A 51 -16.45 8.80 11.03
CA ASN A 51 -17.06 8.75 9.70
C ASN A 51 -16.33 7.81 8.73
N ARG A 52 -15.45 6.94 9.23
CA ARG A 52 -14.74 5.93 8.44
C ARG A 52 -15.62 4.69 8.28
N TYR A 53 -15.56 4.05 7.12
CA TYR A 53 -16.22 2.76 6.90
C TYR A 53 -15.37 1.61 7.42
N CYS A 54 -14.88 1.75 8.65
CA CYS A 54 -13.92 0.85 9.30
C CYS A 54 -14.06 0.94 10.82
N ASN A 55 -13.46 -0.01 11.54
CA ASN A 55 -13.39 0.03 13.01
C ASN A 55 -12.22 0.88 13.56
N GLY A 56 -11.40 1.48 12.71
CA GLY A 56 -10.26 2.29 13.11
C GLY A 56 -9.80 3.22 12.00
N ARG A 57 -8.53 3.57 12.02
CA ARG A 57 -7.92 4.41 11.00
C ARG A 57 -7.94 3.71 9.64
N VAL A 58 -8.17 4.47 8.58
CA VAL A 58 -8.07 3.97 7.21
C VAL A 58 -6.64 4.11 6.68
N TRP A 59 -6.33 3.38 5.64
CA TRP A 59 -4.97 3.23 5.10
C TRP A 59 -4.25 4.55 4.78
N VAL A 60 -4.96 5.58 4.33
CA VAL A 60 -4.36 6.89 4.04
C VAL A 60 -3.91 7.64 5.29
N GLU A 61 -4.56 7.43 6.44
CA GLU A 61 -4.14 8.00 7.72
C GLU A 61 -2.87 7.33 8.21
N VAL A 62 -2.82 5.99 8.10
CA VAL A 62 -1.64 5.21 8.45
C VAL A 62 -0.48 5.55 7.51
N LEU A 63 -0.73 5.66 6.21
CA LEU A 63 0.29 6.06 5.24
C LEU A 63 0.85 7.46 5.52
N ALA A 64 -0.03 8.42 5.89
CA ALA A 64 0.43 9.75 6.30
C ALA A 64 1.38 9.67 7.49
N GLU A 65 1.02 8.90 8.53
CA GLU A 65 1.88 8.68 9.69
C GLU A 65 3.23 8.03 9.31
N ARG A 66 3.22 6.99 8.45
CA ARG A 66 4.44 6.35 7.93
C ARG A 66 5.35 7.32 7.17
N GLN A 67 4.78 8.35 6.57
CA GLN A 67 5.52 9.44 5.90
C GLN A 67 5.84 10.60 6.84
N SER A 68 5.54 10.51 8.13
CA SER A 68 5.66 11.62 9.11
C SER A 68 4.87 12.86 8.71
N LEU A 69 3.72 12.64 8.05
CA LEU A 69 2.80 13.67 7.62
C LEU A 69 1.55 13.69 8.50
N THR A 70 0.92 14.85 8.58
CA THR A 70 -0.46 14.97 9.03
C THR A 70 -1.41 14.93 7.83
N LEU A 71 -2.60 14.37 8.01
CA LEU A 71 -3.67 14.40 7.01
C LEU A 71 -4.85 15.23 7.52
N PRO A 72 -4.84 16.56 7.32
CA PRO A 72 -5.97 17.41 7.69
C PRO A 72 -7.21 17.06 6.86
N THR A 73 -8.39 17.31 7.43
CA THR A 73 -9.66 16.96 6.79
C THR A 73 -9.89 17.65 5.45
N ASN A 74 -9.40 18.88 5.30
CA ASN A 74 -9.47 19.65 4.05
C ASN A 74 -8.46 19.18 2.97
N HIS A 75 -7.58 18.21 3.29
CA HIS A 75 -6.70 17.54 2.35
C HIS A 75 -7.25 16.18 1.88
N ASN A 76 -8.40 15.79 2.40
CA ASN A 76 -9.05 14.55 2.00
C ASN A 76 -10.39 14.86 1.28
N PHE A 77 -10.40 14.63 -0.03
CA PHE A 77 -11.55 14.79 -0.92
C PHE A 77 -12.31 13.47 -1.16
N SER A 78 -12.01 12.44 -0.35
CA SER A 78 -12.69 11.16 -0.45
C SER A 78 -14.09 11.23 0.14
N PHE A 79 -15.01 10.50 -0.49
CA PHE A 79 -16.40 10.43 -0.03
C PHE A 79 -17.01 9.09 -0.41
N PHE A 80 -17.77 8.47 0.48
CA PHE A 80 -18.50 7.24 0.17
C PHE A 80 -19.53 7.52 -0.93
N GLY A 81 -19.48 6.70 -2.00
CA GLY A 81 -20.32 6.91 -3.18
C GLY A 81 -19.70 7.82 -4.25
N HIS A 82 -18.45 8.28 -4.05
CA HIS A 82 -17.69 8.83 -5.18
C HIS A 82 -17.33 7.73 -6.17
N TYR A 83 -17.43 8.09 -7.43
CA TYR A 83 -16.93 7.34 -8.58
C TYR A 83 -15.81 8.13 -9.25
N SER A 84 -15.14 7.53 -10.23
CA SER A 84 -14.06 8.21 -10.97
C SER A 84 -14.51 9.53 -11.61
N SER A 85 -15.77 9.64 -12.03
CA SER A 85 -16.35 10.88 -12.57
C SER A 85 -16.41 12.03 -11.55
N ASN A 86 -16.66 11.73 -10.26
CA ASN A 86 -16.64 12.74 -9.19
C ASN A 86 -15.21 13.23 -8.95
N LEU A 87 -14.24 12.35 -9.01
CA LEU A 87 -12.84 12.70 -8.80
C LEU A 87 -12.27 13.56 -9.94
N VAL A 88 -12.76 13.43 -11.16
CA VAL A 88 -12.43 14.36 -12.24
C VAL A 88 -12.83 15.79 -11.86
N ILE A 89 -14.00 15.97 -11.25
CA ILE A 89 -14.47 17.28 -10.77
C ILE A 89 -13.61 17.76 -9.60
N ASN A 90 -13.33 16.89 -8.63
CA ASN A 90 -12.51 17.22 -7.47
C ASN A 90 -11.09 17.63 -7.87
N ALA A 91 -10.46 16.90 -8.80
CA ALA A 91 -9.14 17.25 -9.33
C ALA A 91 -9.16 18.59 -10.08
N SER A 92 -10.23 18.85 -10.84
CA SER A 92 -10.40 20.12 -11.54
C SER A 92 -10.55 21.31 -10.57
N ASN A 93 -11.27 21.11 -9.48
CA ASN A 93 -11.52 22.14 -8.45
C ASN A 93 -10.38 22.26 -7.43
N TYR A 94 -9.44 21.27 -7.36
CA TYR A 94 -8.30 21.34 -6.47
C TYR A 94 -7.46 22.59 -6.74
N VAL A 95 -7.16 23.34 -5.69
CA VAL A 95 -6.28 24.51 -5.75
C VAL A 95 -4.87 24.09 -5.30
N ALA A 96 -3.91 24.17 -6.22
CA ALA A 96 -2.54 23.76 -5.95
C ALA A 96 -1.92 24.63 -4.85
N GLN A 97 -1.30 23.97 -3.87
CA GLN A 97 -0.51 24.63 -2.82
C GLN A 97 0.89 24.94 -3.33
N THR A 98 1.63 25.78 -2.61
CA THR A 98 3.00 26.19 -2.98
C THR A 98 3.98 25.03 -3.04
N ASP A 99 3.72 23.97 -2.26
CA ASP A 99 4.53 22.76 -2.14
C ASP A 99 4.01 21.58 -3.00
N VAL A 100 3.14 21.85 -3.96
CA VAL A 100 2.47 20.82 -4.79
C VAL A 100 3.45 19.81 -5.43
N GLY A 101 4.65 20.22 -5.78
CA GLY A 101 5.69 19.37 -6.36
C GLY A 101 6.27 18.33 -5.40
N THR A 102 6.18 18.58 -4.09
CA THR A 102 6.59 17.67 -3.01
C THR A 102 5.40 17.09 -2.24
N THR A 103 4.18 17.33 -2.70
CA THR A 103 2.95 16.73 -2.16
C THR A 103 2.80 15.30 -2.66
N LEU A 104 2.46 14.38 -1.76
CA LEU A 104 2.04 13.03 -2.09
C LEU A 104 0.54 13.04 -2.44
N PHE A 105 0.21 12.72 -3.67
CA PHE A 105 -1.18 12.55 -4.09
C PHE A 105 -1.59 11.09 -3.99
N VAL A 106 -2.80 10.83 -3.51
CA VAL A 106 -3.41 9.51 -3.46
C VAL A 106 -4.73 9.56 -4.21
N VAL A 107 -4.91 8.66 -5.19
CA VAL A 107 -6.14 8.55 -5.99
C VAL A 107 -6.57 7.07 -6.01
N TRP A 108 -7.67 6.75 -5.35
CA TRP A 108 -8.20 5.37 -5.36
C TRP A 108 -9.72 5.35 -5.28
N VAL A 109 -10.38 5.06 -6.40
CA VAL A 109 -11.84 5.06 -6.54
C VAL A 109 -12.35 3.99 -7.51
N ASN A 110 -11.46 3.25 -8.18
CA ASN A 110 -11.83 2.24 -9.17
C ASN A 110 -12.68 1.11 -8.58
N ASN A 111 -12.53 0.81 -7.29
CA ASN A 111 -13.38 -0.17 -6.60
C ASN A 111 -14.85 0.27 -6.57
N ALA A 112 -15.11 1.55 -6.36
CA ALA A 112 -16.48 2.08 -6.37
C ALA A 112 -17.11 2.04 -7.78
N ASP A 113 -16.33 2.31 -8.84
CA ASP A 113 -16.79 2.12 -10.22
C ASP A 113 -17.19 0.66 -10.46
N ILE A 114 -16.38 -0.30 -10.02
CA ILE A 114 -16.65 -1.74 -10.17
C ILE A 114 -17.86 -2.17 -9.34
N VAL A 115 -18.01 -1.68 -8.11
CA VAL A 115 -19.19 -1.95 -7.27
C VAL A 115 -20.46 -1.46 -7.96
N PHE A 116 -20.40 -0.29 -8.62
CA PHE A 116 -21.51 0.20 -9.45
C PHE A 116 -21.80 -0.75 -10.61
N ASP A 117 -20.77 -1.18 -11.34
CA ASP A 117 -20.93 -2.07 -12.49
C ASP A 117 -21.52 -3.44 -12.07
N ILE A 118 -21.08 -4.00 -10.94
CA ILE A 118 -21.66 -5.22 -10.36
C ILE A 118 -23.15 -5.00 -10.05
N THR A 119 -23.51 -3.87 -9.51
CA THR A 119 -24.89 -3.59 -9.09
C THR A 119 -25.85 -3.45 -10.29
N PHE A 120 -25.39 -2.87 -11.39
CA PHE A 120 -26.28 -2.44 -12.48
C PHE A 120 -26.11 -3.22 -13.79
N PHE A 121 -25.02 -3.98 -13.98
CA PHE A 121 -24.74 -4.66 -15.27
C PHE A 121 -25.01 -6.18 -15.21
N THR A 122 -26.19 -6.52 -14.78
CA THR A 122 -26.70 -7.90 -14.82
C THR A 122 -27.36 -8.21 -16.17
N PRO A 123 -27.40 -9.50 -16.60
CA PRO A 123 -26.71 -10.65 -16.03
C PRO A 123 -25.20 -10.67 -16.32
N TYR A 124 -24.45 -11.40 -15.51
CA TYR A 124 -22.98 -11.54 -15.66
C TYR A 124 -22.65 -12.61 -16.69
N THR A 125 -22.81 -12.28 -17.96
CA THR A 125 -22.65 -13.20 -19.09
C THR A 125 -21.90 -12.56 -20.24
N SER A 126 -21.48 -13.36 -21.21
CA SER A 126 -20.82 -12.89 -22.42
C SER A 126 -21.59 -11.81 -23.19
N ASN A 127 -22.91 -11.78 -23.08
CA ASN A 127 -23.74 -10.76 -23.72
C ASN A 127 -23.50 -9.35 -23.16
N ASN A 128 -23.00 -9.23 -21.92
CA ASN A 128 -22.70 -7.95 -21.26
C ASN A 128 -21.23 -7.55 -21.32
N ILE A 129 -20.34 -8.32 -21.95
CA ILE A 129 -18.91 -8.00 -22.05
C ILE A 129 -18.69 -6.59 -22.63
N ALA A 130 -19.44 -6.21 -23.67
CA ALA A 130 -19.29 -4.89 -24.27
C ALA A 130 -19.65 -3.76 -23.28
N THR A 131 -20.69 -3.93 -22.46
CA THR A 131 -21.11 -2.98 -21.43
C THR A 131 -20.01 -2.81 -20.39
N TRP A 132 -19.46 -3.91 -19.87
CA TRP A 132 -18.36 -3.89 -18.92
C TRP A 132 -17.09 -3.27 -19.51
N THR A 133 -16.74 -3.63 -20.75
CA THR A 133 -15.57 -3.04 -21.44
C THR A 133 -15.73 -1.53 -21.59
N ASN A 134 -16.91 -1.04 -21.95
CA ASN A 134 -17.17 0.40 -22.06
C ASN A 134 -17.09 1.11 -20.71
N ALA A 135 -17.59 0.50 -19.64
CA ALA A 135 -17.48 1.03 -18.28
C ALA A 135 -16.01 1.08 -17.81
N ASN A 136 -15.26 0.00 -17.99
CA ASN A 136 -13.84 -0.06 -17.70
C ASN A 136 -13.06 1.05 -18.45
N ASN A 137 -13.30 1.21 -19.75
CA ASN A 137 -12.66 2.25 -20.55
C ASN A 137 -13.02 3.66 -20.07
N ARG A 138 -14.26 3.89 -19.66
CA ARG A 138 -14.69 5.17 -19.08
C ARG A 138 -14.01 5.45 -17.76
N SER A 139 -13.94 4.46 -16.85
CA SER A 139 -13.23 4.59 -15.59
C SER A 139 -11.75 4.90 -15.82
N ILE A 140 -11.06 4.15 -16.70
CA ILE A 140 -9.67 4.41 -17.07
C ILE A 140 -9.49 5.82 -17.63
N SER A 141 -10.38 6.28 -18.53
CA SER A 141 -10.31 7.61 -19.11
C SER A 141 -10.47 8.70 -18.06
N ASN A 142 -11.34 8.51 -17.07
CA ASN A 142 -11.50 9.43 -15.95
C ASN A 142 -10.22 9.50 -15.11
N HIS A 143 -9.62 8.36 -14.78
CA HIS A 143 -8.36 8.32 -14.03
C HIS A 143 -7.21 9.00 -14.79
N VAL A 144 -7.11 8.79 -16.10
CA VAL A 144 -6.16 9.52 -16.97
C VAL A 144 -6.35 11.02 -16.82
N LYS A 145 -7.60 11.50 -16.95
CA LYS A 145 -7.92 12.91 -16.83
C LYS A 145 -7.59 13.49 -15.44
N ILE A 146 -7.80 12.70 -14.37
CA ILE A 146 -7.40 13.09 -13.01
C ILE A 146 -5.90 13.30 -12.95
N VAL A 147 -5.10 12.33 -13.44
CA VAL A 147 -3.63 12.41 -13.44
C VAL A 147 -3.15 13.62 -14.24
N GLU A 148 -3.64 13.78 -15.47
CA GLU A 148 -3.27 14.91 -16.34
C GLU A 148 -3.60 16.25 -15.69
N THR A 149 -4.76 16.35 -15.02
CA THR A 149 -5.18 17.58 -14.33
C THR A 149 -4.28 17.87 -13.12
N LEU A 150 -4.00 16.87 -12.28
CA LEU A 150 -3.12 17.04 -11.11
C LEU A 150 -1.68 17.34 -11.55
N TYR A 151 -1.18 16.66 -12.57
CA TYR A 151 0.16 16.90 -13.13
C TYR A 151 0.29 18.33 -13.69
N ALA A 152 -0.69 18.82 -14.43
CA ALA A 152 -0.72 20.19 -14.93
C ALA A 152 -0.73 21.23 -13.80
N LYS A 153 -1.31 20.89 -12.64
CA LYS A 153 -1.29 21.70 -11.42
C LYS A 153 0.02 21.59 -10.63
N GLY A 154 0.96 20.76 -11.05
CA GLY A 154 2.28 20.63 -10.44
C GLY A 154 2.52 19.35 -9.67
N ALA A 155 1.56 18.42 -9.57
CA ALA A 155 1.77 17.12 -8.92
C ALA A 155 2.91 16.34 -9.59
N ARG A 156 3.72 15.65 -8.77
CA ARG A 156 4.86 14.85 -9.26
C ARG A 156 4.87 13.41 -8.74
N THR A 157 4.18 13.12 -7.66
CA THR A 157 4.06 11.74 -7.14
C THR A 157 2.61 11.44 -6.83
N ILE A 158 2.08 10.40 -7.47
CA ILE A 158 0.68 9.97 -7.32
C ILE A 158 0.66 8.48 -7.00
N VAL A 159 -0.01 8.10 -5.93
CA VAL A 159 -0.31 6.70 -5.59
C VAL A 159 -1.68 6.37 -6.18
N MET A 160 -1.74 5.32 -7.00
CA MET A 160 -2.96 4.87 -7.68
C MET A 160 -3.03 3.34 -7.70
N PRO A 161 -3.57 2.70 -6.64
CA PRO A 161 -3.73 1.26 -6.63
C PRO A 161 -4.71 0.80 -7.74
N PRO A 162 -4.45 -0.35 -8.39
CA PRO A 162 -5.45 -1.09 -9.16
C PRO A 162 -6.64 -1.51 -8.28
N ALA A 163 -7.70 -1.99 -8.91
CA ALA A 163 -8.86 -2.50 -8.20
C ALA A 163 -8.56 -3.83 -7.50
N VAL A 164 -9.15 -4.04 -6.33
CA VAL A 164 -9.16 -5.34 -5.67
C VAL A 164 -10.28 -6.24 -6.20
N ASP A 165 -10.22 -7.54 -5.89
CA ASP A 165 -11.31 -8.45 -6.23
C ASP A 165 -12.51 -8.25 -5.29
N ILE A 166 -13.48 -7.46 -5.73
CA ILE A 166 -14.70 -7.17 -4.97
C ILE A 166 -15.52 -8.43 -4.69
N THR A 167 -15.41 -9.48 -5.50
CA THR A 167 -16.13 -10.74 -5.28
C THR A 167 -15.65 -11.49 -4.03
N LYS A 168 -14.53 -11.09 -3.45
CA LYS A 168 -14.04 -11.62 -2.18
C LYS A 168 -14.72 -10.98 -0.95
N ALA A 169 -15.41 -9.86 -1.13
CA ALA A 169 -16.13 -9.23 -0.04
C ALA A 169 -17.41 -10.01 0.30
N PRO A 170 -17.75 -10.20 1.60
CA PRO A 170 -18.88 -11.04 2.02
C PRO A 170 -20.24 -10.65 1.43
N GLY A 171 -20.44 -9.37 1.10
CA GLY A 171 -21.67 -8.88 0.46
C GLY A 171 -21.78 -9.17 -1.04
N TYR A 172 -20.72 -9.70 -1.64
CA TYR A 172 -20.64 -9.95 -3.10
C TYR A 172 -20.41 -11.43 -3.44
N VAL A 173 -20.75 -12.32 -2.52
CA VAL A 173 -20.82 -13.77 -2.77
C VAL A 173 -22.10 -14.06 -3.56
N ILE A 174 -22.00 -14.10 -4.88
CA ILE A 174 -23.14 -14.15 -5.82
C ILE A 174 -23.13 -15.41 -6.70
N GLY A 175 -22.31 -16.39 -6.32
CA GLY A 175 -22.16 -17.68 -7.00
C GLY A 175 -20.97 -17.72 -7.97
N THR A 176 -20.28 -18.84 -7.96
CA THR A 176 -18.96 -19.00 -8.60
C THR A 176 -18.89 -18.53 -10.06
N ALA A 177 -19.87 -18.88 -10.90
CA ALA A 177 -19.85 -18.48 -12.31
C ALA A 177 -19.96 -16.95 -12.49
N ASN A 178 -20.73 -16.27 -11.63
CA ASN A 178 -20.85 -14.81 -11.65
C ASN A 178 -19.58 -14.15 -11.10
N GLU A 179 -19.04 -14.69 -10.02
CA GLU A 179 -17.78 -14.23 -9.43
C GLU A 179 -16.63 -14.37 -10.42
N ASP A 180 -16.51 -15.50 -11.12
CA ASP A 180 -15.50 -15.72 -12.16
C ASP A 180 -15.62 -14.70 -13.30
N PHE A 181 -16.85 -14.44 -13.77
CA PHE A 181 -17.07 -13.43 -14.80
C PHE A 181 -16.59 -12.05 -14.34
N ILE A 182 -17.04 -11.60 -13.17
CA ILE A 182 -16.68 -10.29 -12.61
C ILE A 182 -15.18 -10.20 -12.39
N ARG A 183 -14.58 -11.22 -11.79
CA ARG A 183 -13.13 -11.28 -11.57
C ARG A 183 -12.35 -11.11 -12.88
N GLN A 184 -12.77 -11.74 -13.98
CA GLN A 184 -12.13 -11.56 -15.28
C GLN A 184 -12.27 -10.12 -15.81
N GLN A 185 -13.40 -9.43 -15.55
CA GLN A 185 -13.55 -8.02 -15.90
C GLN A 185 -12.61 -7.13 -15.08
N ILE A 186 -12.44 -7.42 -13.78
CA ILE A 186 -11.50 -6.69 -12.91
C ILE A 186 -10.05 -6.92 -13.36
N ILE A 187 -9.66 -8.15 -13.68
CA ILE A 187 -8.32 -8.47 -14.21
C ILE A 187 -8.07 -7.69 -15.51
N SER A 188 -9.05 -7.69 -16.42
CA SER A 188 -8.96 -6.95 -17.70
C SER A 188 -8.83 -5.45 -17.47
N PHE A 189 -9.59 -4.90 -16.53
CA PHE A 189 -9.47 -3.51 -16.10
C PHE A 189 -8.07 -3.23 -15.57
N ASN A 190 -7.58 -4.02 -14.61
CA ASN A 190 -6.28 -3.78 -13.95
C ASN A 190 -5.11 -3.80 -14.94
N VAL A 191 -5.14 -4.72 -15.92
CA VAL A 191 -4.13 -4.78 -16.98
C VAL A 191 -4.16 -3.52 -17.83
N ALA A 192 -5.33 -3.11 -18.31
CA ALA A 192 -5.48 -1.92 -19.15
C ALA A 192 -5.14 -0.63 -18.38
N PHE A 193 -5.62 -0.53 -17.13
CA PHE A 193 -5.38 0.59 -16.22
C PHE A 193 -3.89 0.79 -15.95
N THR A 194 -3.21 -0.27 -15.52
CA THR A 194 -1.77 -0.21 -15.18
C THR A 194 -0.92 0.15 -16.40
N ASN A 195 -1.25 -0.43 -17.57
CA ASN A 195 -0.57 -0.09 -18.82
C ASN A 195 -0.77 1.39 -19.19
N ARG A 196 -1.97 1.91 -18.98
CA ARG A 196 -2.25 3.33 -19.27
C ARG A 196 -1.52 4.26 -18.32
N LEU A 197 -1.43 3.93 -17.03
CA LEU A 197 -0.65 4.70 -16.06
C LEU A 197 0.84 4.72 -16.39
N LYS A 198 1.42 3.58 -16.80
CA LYS A 198 2.82 3.51 -17.28
C LYS A 198 3.06 4.42 -18.49
N GLN A 199 2.14 4.46 -19.44
CA GLN A 199 2.22 5.35 -20.61
C GLN A 199 2.19 6.82 -20.19
N LEU A 200 1.32 7.20 -19.24
CA LEU A 200 1.25 8.56 -18.69
C LEU A 200 2.55 8.94 -17.99
N GLU A 201 3.08 8.07 -17.15
CA GLU A 201 4.36 8.31 -16.46
C GLU A 201 5.49 8.52 -17.49
N ALA A 202 5.57 7.68 -18.52
CA ALA A 202 6.59 7.78 -19.56
C ALA A 202 6.47 9.06 -20.40
N SER A 203 5.26 9.59 -20.59
CA SER A 203 5.01 10.80 -21.40
C SER A 203 5.00 12.09 -20.58
N SER A 204 5.10 12.02 -19.24
CA SER A 204 4.99 13.17 -18.35
C SER A 204 6.29 13.37 -17.54
N PRO A 205 7.22 14.22 -17.98
CA PRO A 205 8.52 14.40 -17.34
C PRO A 205 8.43 14.73 -15.84
N GLY A 206 9.13 13.94 -15.02
CA GLY A 206 9.15 14.10 -13.56
C GLY A 206 7.91 13.59 -12.83
N LEU A 207 6.91 13.06 -13.53
CA LEU A 207 5.78 12.36 -12.89
C LEU A 207 6.23 10.96 -12.47
N LYS A 208 5.86 10.56 -11.25
CA LYS A 208 5.98 9.22 -10.71
C LYS A 208 4.60 8.71 -10.29
N ILE A 209 4.18 7.57 -10.84
CA ILE A 209 2.93 6.90 -10.45
C ILE A 209 3.28 5.60 -9.74
N ILE A 210 2.87 5.49 -8.48
CA ILE A 210 3.05 4.30 -7.66
C ILE A 210 1.75 3.49 -7.68
N THR A 211 1.83 2.25 -8.09
CA THR A 211 0.66 1.36 -8.25
C THR A 211 0.78 0.13 -7.34
N PRO A 212 0.50 0.26 -6.02
CA PRO A 212 0.50 -0.89 -5.12
C PRO A 212 -0.54 -1.92 -5.60
N ASP A 213 -0.10 -3.13 -5.89
CA ASP A 213 -0.97 -4.19 -6.39
C ASP A 213 -1.59 -4.97 -5.23
N PHE A 214 -2.75 -4.50 -4.78
CA PHE A 214 -3.50 -5.15 -3.70
C PHE A 214 -4.35 -6.35 -4.19
N PHE A 215 -4.48 -6.57 -5.49
CA PHE A 215 -5.32 -7.65 -6.01
C PHE A 215 -4.80 -9.04 -5.58
N PRO A 216 -3.55 -9.44 -5.90
CA PRO A 216 -3.02 -10.72 -5.45
C PRO A 216 -2.84 -10.79 -3.93
N PHE A 217 -2.59 -9.66 -3.28
CA PHE A 217 -2.51 -9.60 -1.82
C PHE A 217 -3.85 -9.96 -1.18
N VAL A 218 -4.98 -9.42 -1.66
CA VAL A 218 -6.31 -9.74 -1.13
C VAL A 218 -6.64 -11.22 -1.37
N ASP A 219 -6.24 -11.80 -2.50
CA ASP A 219 -6.39 -13.23 -2.74
C ASP A 219 -5.66 -14.07 -1.69
N ASP A 220 -4.40 -13.74 -1.41
CA ASP A 220 -3.62 -14.44 -0.40
C ASP A 220 -4.16 -14.22 1.02
N LEU A 221 -4.56 -12.99 1.33
CA LEU A 221 -5.18 -12.64 2.61
C LEU A 221 -6.45 -13.46 2.90
N ILE A 222 -7.29 -13.66 1.89
CA ILE A 222 -8.51 -14.46 2.02
C ILE A 222 -8.19 -15.95 2.14
N ALA A 223 -7.22 -16.45 1.39
CA ALA A 223 -6.82 -17.84 1.40
C ALA A 223 -6.02 -18.22 2.66
N ASN A 224 -5.21 -17.31 3.17
CA ASN A 224 -4.25 -17.55 4.25
C ASN A 224 -4.31 -16.44 5.34
N PRO A 225 -5.47 -16.16 5.94
CA PRO A 225 -5.62 -15.01 6.84
C PRO A 225 -4.70 -15.08 8.07
N THR A 226 -4.33 -16.28 8.52
CA THR A 226 -3.43 -16.48 9.66
C THR A 226 -2.01 -15.98 9.42
N ASN A 227 -1.55 -15.90 8.16
CA ASN A 227 -0.26 -15.29 7.82
C ASN A 227 -0.23 -13.78 8.14
N TYR A 228 -1.40 -13.18 8.28
CA TYR A 228 -1.61 -11.76 8.57
C TYR A 228 -2.19 -11.53 9.96
N THR A 229 -2.08 -12.55 10.83
CA THR A 229 -2.65 -12.57 12.19
C THR A 229 -4.17 -12.34 12.25
N LEU A 230 -4.86 -12.65 11.15
CA LEU A 230 -6.31 -12.66 11.02
C LEU A 230 -6.80 -14.12 11.05
N THR A 231 -8.05 -14.35 11.43
CA THR A 231 -8.61 -15.71 11.53
C THR A 231 -9.92 -15.89 10.78
N ASN A 232 -10.54 -14.81 10.33
CA ASN A 232 -11.84 -14.87 9.67
C ASN A 232 -11.84 -14.03 8.39
N SER A 233 -11.97 -14.71 7.24
CA SER A 233 -12.04 -14.11 5.90
C SER A 233 -13.38 -14.36 5.19
N THR A 234 -14.30 -15.17 5.79
CA THR A 234 -15.54 -15.61 5.14
C THR A 234 -16.77 -14.84 5.57
N THR A 235 -16.69 -14.13 6.70
CA THR A 235 -17.76 -13.26 7.20
C THR A 235 -17.17 -11.94 7.68
N TYR A 236 -17.97 -11.07 8.24
CA TYR A 236 -17.55 -9.75 8.68
C TYR A 236 -17.88 -9.48 10.14
N ALA A 237 -17.08 -8.62 10.77
CA ALA A 237 -17.10 -8.37 12.21
C ALA A 237 -18.44 -7.81 12.69
N LEU A 238 -19.08 -6.90 11.95
CA LEU A 238 -20.36 -6.29 12.33
C LEU A 238 -21.50 -7.30 12.45
N LEU A 239 -21.44 -8.38 11.65
CA LEU A 239 -22.43 -9.47 11.73
C LEU A 239 -22.11 -10.42 12.88
N ALA A 240 -20.84 -10.83 13.00
CA ALA A 240 -20.43 -11.94 13.86
C ALA A 240 -20.18 -11.54 15.31
N LEU A 241 -19.76 -10.30 15.59
CA LEU A 241 -19.38 -9.87 16.93
C LEU A 241 -20.54 -9.21 17.68
N VAL A 242 -20.73 -9.63 18.92
CA VAL A 242 -21.66 -8.96 19.87
C VAL A 242 -21.04 -7.63 20.33
N ASN A 243 -19.79 -7.67 20.77
CA ASN A 243 -19.04 -6.48 21.20
C ASN A 243 -18.10 -6.02 20.07
N LYS A 244 -18.23 -4.77 19.68
CA LYS A 244 -17.48 -4.16 18.59
C LYS A 244 -16.46 -3.18 19.14
N THR A 245 -15.18 -3.51 19.03
CA THR A 245 -14.09 -2.63 19.47
C THR A 245 -13.72 -1.68 18.35
N LEU A 246 -13.80 -0.38 18.64
CA LEU A 246 -13.41 0.69 17.74
C LEU A 246 -12.05 1.24 18.13
N ASN A 247 -11.28 1.65 17.13
CA ASN A 247 -9.94 2.23 17.29
C ASN A 247 -9.00 1.36 18.14
N GLY A 248 -8.98 0.08 17.85
CA GLY A 248 -8.14 -0.87 18.57
C GLY A 248 -7.94 -2.18 17.81
N PRO A 249 -7.13 -3.10 18.36
CA PRO A 249 -6.79 -4.38 17.70
C PRO A 249 -7.98 -5.32 17.54
N GLY A 250 -9.11 -4.94 18.02
CA GLY A 250 -10.33 -5.64 18.43
C GLY A 250 -10.98 -6.59 17.44
N THR A 251 -10.37 -6.91 16.29
CA THR A 251 -10.96 -7.88 15.37
C THR A 251 -9.90 -8.71 14.66
N ASN A 252 -10.17 -10.01 14.57
CA ASN A 252 -9.40 -10.95 13.75
C ASN A 252 -10.07 -11.15 12.37
N PHE A 253 -10.99 -10.29 11.99
CA PHE A 253 -11.73 -10.36 10.75
C PHE A 253 -11.02 -9.56 9.66
N VAL A 254 -11.00 -10.10 8.43
CA VAL A 254 -10.54 -9.38 7.24
C VAL A 254 -11.48 -8.21 6.95
N PHE A 255 -12.79 -8.43 7.07
CA PHE A 255 -13.80 -7.42 6.77
C PHE A 255 -14.45 -6.88 8.05
N TRP A 256 -14.64 -5.57 8.10
CA TRP A 256 -15.40 -4.92 9.14
C TRP A 256 -16.90 -5.04 8.90
N ASP A 257 -17.35 -4.68 7.70
CA ASP A 257 -18.72 -4.90 7.23
C ASP A 257 -18.73 -5.80 5.98
N ASN A 258 -19.87 -5.88 5.31
CA ASN A 258 -20.04 -6.77 4.15
C ASN A 258 -19.22 -6.37 2.90
N LEU A 259 -18.57 -5.21 2.90
CA LEU A 259 -17.75 -4.70 1.80
C LEU A 259 -16.38 -4.20 2.26
N ASN A 260 -16.35 -3.48 3.37
CA ASN A 260 -15.17 -2.71 3.76
C ASN A 260 -14.24 -3.55 4.65
N PRO A 261 -12.92 -3.47 4.45
CA PRO A 261 -11.94 -4.18 5.25
C PRO A 261 -11.85 -3.61 6.67
N SER A 262 -11.29 -4.39 7.59
CA SER A 262 -10.97 -3.94 8.95
C SER A 262 -9.77 -2.99 8.96
N ALA A 263 -9.61 -2.22 10.04
CA ALA A 263 -8.48 -1.31 10.24
C ALA A 263 -7.12 -2.01 10.04
N ARG A 264 -7.03 -3.28 10.41
CA ARG A 264 -5.83 -4.08 10.24
C ARG A 264 -5.43 -4.29 8.77
N VAL A 265 -6.41 -4.54 7.91
CA VAL A 265 -6.17 -4.65 6.46
C VAL A 265 -5.80 -3.29 5.88
N HIS A 266 -6.40 -2.21 6.36
CA HIS A 266 -6.01 -0.85 5.99
C HIS A 266 -4.55 -0.54 6.32
N GLU A 267 -4.05 -1.01 7.45
CA GLU A 267 -2.65 -0.82 7.80
C GLU A 267 -1.71 -1.57 6.87
N ILE A 268 -2.04 -2.82 6.51
CA ILE A 268 -1.24 -3.57 5.54
C ILE A 268 -1.20 -2.86 4.18
N PHE A 269 -2.32 -2.30 3.71
CA PHE A 269 -2.33 -1.48 2.49
C PHE A 269 -1.38 -0.28 2.59
N ALA A 270 -1.37 0.38 3.74
CA ALA A 270 -0.47 1.50 3.99
C ALA A 270 0.99 1.06 3.99
N ASP A 271 1.33 -0.04 4.66
CA ASP A 271 2.69 -0.55 4.76
C ASP A 271 3.22 -1.06 3.42
N MET A 272 2.39 -1.73 2.61
CA MET A 272 2.74 -2.11 1.24
C MET A 272 3.03 -0.87 0.38
N THR A 273 2.20 0.17 0.50
CA THR A 273 2.41 1.44 -0.22
C THR A 273 3.67 2.14 0.26
N GLN A 274 3.90 2.18 1.56
CA GLN A 274 5.11 2.74 2.18
C GLN A 274 6.38 2.06 1.65
N ALA A 275 6.38 0.72 1.57
CA ALA A 275 7.52 -0.03 1.06
C ALA A 275 7.86 0.32 -0.40
N MET A 276 6.87 0.73 -1.20
CA MET A 276 7.10 1.19 -2.59
C MET A 276 7.55 2.65 -2.67
N LEU A 277 7.06 3.51 -1.77
CA LEU A 277 7.41 4.92 -1.73
C LEU A 277 8.82 5.15 -1.20
N ALA A 278 9.17 4.46 -0.14
CA ALA A 278 10.44 4.58 0.56
C ALA A 278 10.93 3.20 1.02
N PRO A 279 11.46 2.38 0.10
CA PRO A 279 11.94 1.04 0.44
C PRO A 279 13.06 1.13 1.49
N PRO A 280 13.00 0.31 2.54
CA PRO A 280 14.05 0.26 3.54
C PRO A 280 15.35 -0.28 2.93
N PHE A 281 16.48 0.31 3.30
CA PHE A 281 17.80 -0.13 2.84
C PHE A 281 18.87 0.07 3.90
N VAL A 282 19.99 -0.66 3.77
CA VAL A 282 21.17 -0.46 4.60
C VAL A 282 21.94 0.74 4.05
N SER A 283 21.96 1.85 4.80
CA SER A 283 22.62 3.09 4.42
C SER A 283 24.08 3.16 4.84
N ALA A 284 24.46 2.45 5.90
CA ALA A 284 25.84 2.34 6.37
C ALA A 284 26.11 0.98 7.01
N PHE A 285 27.36 0.54 6.92
CA PHE A 285 27.87 -0.61 7.60
C PHE A 285 29.20 -0.25 8.29
N SER A 286 29.35 -0.60 9.54
CA SER A 286 30.59 -0.40 10.30
C SER A 286 30.84 -1.59 11.21
N ARG A 287 32.08 -1.69 11.71
CA ARG A 287 32.45 -2.65 12.73
C ARG A 287 33.01 -1.92 13.93
N VAL A 288 32.36 -2.06 15.08
CA VAL A 288 32.73 -1.40 16.33
C VAL A 288 32.87 -2.48 17.40
N ASP A 289 33.99 -2.51 18.08
CA ASP A 289 34.29 -3.42 19.19
C ASP A 289 33.95 -4.90 18.91
N GLY A 290 34.26 -5.35 17.70
CA GLY A 290 34.00 -6.72 17.28
C GLY A 290 32.56 -7.02 16.86
N THR A 291 31.68 -6.05 16.89
CA THR A 291 30.28 -6.17 16.50
C THR A 291 30.04 -5.49 15.15
N ASN A 292 29.29 -6.11 14.25
CA ASN A 292 28.84 -5.47 13.02
C ASN A 292 27.66 -4.53 13.33
N GLN A 293 27.69 -3.33 12.76
CA GLN A 293 26.61 -2.36 12.89
C GLN A 293 26.08 -2.01 11.50
N LEU A 294 24.78 -2.20 11.32
CA LEU A 294 24.06 -1.77 10.13
C LEU A 294 23.19 -0.57 10.46
N THR A 295 23.36 0.52 9.75
CA THR A 295 22.42 1.63 9.81
C THR A 295 21.37 1.45 8.71
N ILE A 296 20.11 1.36 9.11
CA ILE A 296 18.97 1.25 8.22
C ILE A 296 18.43 2.66 7.95
N ALA A 297 18.04 2.92 6.73
CA ALA A 297 17.28 4.10 6.33
C ALA A 297 15.92 3.67 5.77
N ASN A 298 14.93 4.55 5.84
CA ASN A 298 13.54 4.32 5.45
C ASN A 298 12.89 3.13 6.20
N GLY A 299 13.32 2.88 7.44
CA GLY A 299 12.70 1.84 8.27
C GLY A 299 11.21 2.12 8.46
N PRO A 300 10.33 1.12 8.28
CA PRO A 300 8.89 1.27 8.51
C PRO A 300 8.62 1.29 10.02
N ILE A 301 8.40 2.48 10.57
CA ILE A 301 8.20 2.68 12.02
C ILE A 301 7.02 1.84 12.51
N GLY A 302 7.23 1.12 13.62
CA GLY A 302 6.23 0.24 14.25
C GLY A 302 6.15 -1.16 13.64
N LEU A 303 7.03 -1.53 12.68
CA LEU A 303 7.14 -2.90 12.19
C LEU A 303 8.39 -3.59 12.73
N ASP A 304 8.24 -4.86 13.07
CA ASP A 304 9.36 -5.72 13.39
C ASP A 304 10.14 -6.09 12.13
N GLY A 305 11.45 -6.03 12.21
CA GLY A 305 12.36 -6.35 11.12
C GLY A 305 13.36 -7.44 11.51
N PHE A 306 13.93 -8.04 10.48
CA PHE A 306 15.02 -9.00 10.62
C PHE A 306 16.20 -8.57 9.75
N VAL A 307 17.39 -8.62 10.32
CA VAL A 307 18.61 -8.71 9.53
C VAL A 307 18.88 -10.20 9.31
N GLU A 308 18.89 -10.62 8.07
CA GLU A 308 19.24 -11.99 7.68
C GLU A 308 20.64 -12.01 7.09
N GLY A 309 21.39 -13.07 7.44
CA GLY A 309 22.74 -13.31 6.97
C GLY A 309 22.83 -14.52 6.06
N SER A 310 23.77 -14.48 5.10
CA SER A 310 24.07 -15.58 4.19
C SER A 310 25.56 -15.65 3.86
N THR A 311 26.04 -16.86 3.59
CA THR A 311 27.40 -17.11 3.06
C THR A 311 27.40 -17.37 1.55
N ASN A 312 26.23 -17.60 0.93
CA ASN A 312 26.14 -18.13 -0.44
C ASN A 312 24.98 -17.54 -1.27
N PHE A 313 24.23 -16.56 -0.76
CA PHE A 313 23.01 -16.00 -1.33
C PHE A 313 21.82 -16.97 -1.52
N ALA A 314 22.04 -18.27 -1.36
CA ALA A 314 20.99 -19.28 -1.55
C ALA A 314 20.22 -19.55 -0.25
N SER A 315 20.92 -19.57 0.88
CA SER A 315 20.35 -19.82 2.19
C SER A 315 20.51 -18.59 3.07
N TRP A 316 19.44 -18.17 3.70
CA TRP A 316 19.39 -17.02 4.59
C TRP A 316 18.90 -17.45 5.96
N SER A 317 19.53 -16.96 7.01
CA SER A 317 19.13 -17.19 8.39
C SER A 317 19.04 -15.86 9.14
N SER A 318 18.14 -15.78 10.12
CA SER A 318 18.03 -14.60 10.96
C SER A 318 19.31 -14.40 11.78
N ALA A 319 19.96 -13.27 11.57
CA ALA A 319 21.13 -12.85 12.33
C ALA A 319 20.73 -11.97 13.53
N GLN A 320 19.70 -11.12 13.35
CA GLN A 320 19.18 -10.22 14.38
C GLN A 320 17.74 -9.84 14.08
N SER A 321 16.86 -9.89 15.08
CA SER A 321 15.56 -9.25 15.07
C SER A 321 15.64 -7.85 15.68
N PHE A 322 14.78 -6.95 15.23
CA PHE A 322 14.70 -5.58 15.76
C PHE A 322 13.31 -4.99 15.55
N GLU A 323 12.91 -4.09 16.43
CA GLU A 323 11.75 -3.22 16.25
C GLU A 323 12.17 -1.94 15.55
N THR A 324 11.40 -1.49 14.58
CA THR A 324 11.66 -0.22 13.89
C THR A 324 11.04 0.94 14.69
N THR A 325 11.84 1.62 15.49
CA THR A 325 11.41 2.77 16.31
C THR A 325 11.61 4.11 15.61
N ASN A 326 12.52 4.17 14.63
CA ASN A 326 12.83 5.35 13.86
C ASN A 326 13.07 4.98 12.39
N SER A 327 12.80 5.92 11.48
CA SER A 327 13.06 5.72 10.05
C SER A 327 14.55 5.55 9.72
N SER A 328 15.44 6.00 10.60
CA SER A 328 16.88 5.72 10.54
C SER A 328 17.34 5.22 11.91
N GLN A 329 17.86 3.99 11.97
CA GLN A 329 18.40 3.41 13.20
C GLN A 329 19.57 2.48 12.92
N THR A 330 20.46 2.35 13.91
CA THR A 330 21.60 1.45 13.84
C THR A 330 21.32 0.17 14.64
N ILE A 331 21.54 -0.98 14.00
CA ILE A 331 21.31 -2.31 14.56
C ILE A 331 22.65 -3.00 14.72
N SER A 332 22.93 -3.47 15.94
CA SER A 332 24.11 -4.25 16.25
C SER A 332 23.85 -5.73 15.97
N ILE A 333 24.73 -6.37 15.21
CA ILE A 333 24.62 -7.76 14.82
C ILE A 333 25.80 -8.52 15.44
N PRO A 334 25.54 -9.52 16.28
CA PRO A 334 26.61 -10.41 16.79
C PRO A 334 27.32 -11.09 15.63
N ILE A 335 28.63 -11.27 15.77
CA ILE A 335 29.44 -11.99 14.78
C ILE A 335 29.58 -13.46 15.24
N ASP A 336 28.62 -14.26 14.83
CA ASP A 336 28.62 -15.70 15.09
C ASP A 336 28.97 -16.47 13.81
N GLY A 337 30.27 -16.52 13.49
CA GLY A 337 30.75 -17.26 12.32
C GLY A 337 30.88 -16.43 11.02
N PRO A 338 31.15 -17.07 9.90
CA PRO A 338 31.41 -16.42 8.65
C PRO A 338 30.07 -16.05 7.96
N ILE A 339 29.61 -14.79 8.14
CA ILE A 339 28.52 -14.21 7.35
C ILE A 339 29.13 -13.18 6.40
N TRP A 340 28.79 -13.29 5.13
CA TRP A 340 29.37 -12.46 4.07
C TRP A 340 28.39 -11.44 3.51
N PHE A 341 27.08 -11.74 3.60
CA PHE A 341 26.02 -10.95 3.01
C PHE A 341 24.91 -10.74 4.02
N TYR A 342 24.32 -9.53 4.01
CA TYR A 342 23.19 -9.17 4.84
C TYR A 342 22.08 -8.63 3.99
N ARG A 343 20.82 -8.92 4.39
CA ARG A 343 19.62 -8.29 3.85
C ARG A 343 18.64 -7.95 4.95
N LEU A 344 17.76 -6.99 4.66
CA LEU A 344 16.64 -6.67 5.53
C LEU A 344 15.42 -7.47 5.10
N ARG A 345 14.66 -7.95 6.06
CA ARG A 345 13.34 -8.55 5.86
C ARG A 345 12.37 -7.93 6.86
N PHE A 346 11.25 -7.44 6.37
CA PHE A 346 10.12 -6.98 7.16
C PHE A 346 8.94 -7.88 6.81
N PRO A 347 8.65 -8.91 7.60
CA PRO A 347 7.46 -9.70 7.42
C PRO A 347 6.24 -8.84 7.79
N PHE A 348 5.12 -9.09 7.15
CA PHE A 348 3.84 -8.49 7.54
C PHE A 348 3.30 -9.14 8.82
N GLU A 349 4.18 -9.50 9.76
CA GLU A 349 3.78 -9.93 11.08
C GLU A 349 3.39 -8.69 11.87
N TRP A 350 2.12 -8.56 12.09
CA TRP A 350 1.51 -7.43 12.73
C TRP A 350 1.50 -7.60 14.24
N SER A 351 2.08 -6.67 14.98
CA SER A 351 1.69 -6.39 16.35
C SER A 351 1.03 -5.03 16.40
N TRP A 352 -0.16 -4.95 16.98
CA TRP A 352 -0.82 -3.66 17.17
C TRP A 352 0.02 -2.78 18.08
N PRO A 353 0.28 -1.51 17.73
CA PRO A 353 0.98 -0.58 18.60
C PRO A 353 0.11 -0.19 19.80
#